data_e5d3e557eb1b530e83283cb780b010cb
#
_entry.id   e5d3e557eb1b530e83283cb780b010cb
#
_cell.length_a   1.000
_cell.length_b   1.000
_cell.length_c   1.000
_cell.angle_alpha   90.00
_cell.angle_beta   90.00
_cell.angle_gamma   90.00
#
_symmetry.space_group_name_H-M   'P 1'
#
loop_
_entity.id
_entity.type
_entity.pdbx_description
1 polymer ?
#
loop_
_entity_poly.entity_id
_entity_poly.type
_entity_poly.pdbx_seq_one_letter_code
_entity_poly.pdbx_strand_id
1 'polypeptide(L)'
;MAGGFAGGGSGGAEYEGKVTTFVIMTCLVAATGGLLFGYDIGISGGVTSMDEFLLKFFPNVYHKEKALKAGGNQYCKFDDHMLQLFTSSLYLAALVASFAASLTTKTFGRKVSMLTGGLIFLVGAVLNGAAMNLAMLIIGRLLLGALNVCFQMAVTIGILIANLVNYGTSHMKKNGWRVSLVLAVVPAIIMTVGAIFLPDTPNSLIDRGQKEKAKTMLQKIRGSNNVDNEFEDLIIASDMSKQVENPWRNILQPRYRPQFTIAVLIPFFQQLTGINVIMFYAPVLFKTLGFGDGAALMTAVITGLVNVFATLISIFTVDRFGRRALFIIGGLIMIVCQVAVGAIIASVFGMNGQGTFSKGLGNGTVGLICIYVAAFAWSWGPLGWLVPSEVFPMEIDRGAINSDLRQYVLHLCDRPALPYNAL
;
A
#
# COMPACT_ATOMS: atom_id res chain seq x y z
N MET A 1 13.71 10.39 3.56
CA MET A 1 12.64 11.34 3.31
C MET A 1 12.06 11.81 4.62
N ALA A 2 12.47 12.96 5.06
CA ALA A 2 11.81 13.73 6.10
C ALA A 2 10.84 14.71 5.41
N GLY A 3 9.92 14.18 4.60
CA GLY A 3 8.85 14.96 4.02
C GLY A 3 7.73 15.05 5.03
N GLY A 4 7.64 16.15 5.74
CA GLY A 4 6.57 16.41 6.68
C GLY A 4 6.88 17.44 7.76
N PHE A 5 7.99 18.11 7.67
CA PHE A 5 8.32 19.23 8.57
C PHE A 5 8.50 20.56 7.82
N ALA A 6 7.78 20.79 6.73
CA ALA A 6 7.54 22.14 6.27
C ALA A 6 6.37 22.68 7.09
N GLY A 7 6.66 23.21 8.26
CA GLY A 7 5.74 24.07 8.99
C GLY A 7 5.46 25.28 8.11
N GLY A 8 4.24 25.39 7.59
CA GLY A 8 3.71 26.62 7.02
C GLY A 8 3.41 27.62 8.13
N GLY A 9 4.44 28.00 8.88
CA GLY A 9 4.47 29.21 9.69
C GLY A 9 5.14 30.30 8.85
N SER A 10 4.55 31.44 8.76
CA SER A 10 5.06 32.63 8.12
C SER A 10 6.41 33.05 8.73
N GLY A 11 7.51 32.70 8.05
CA GLY A 11 8.87 32.99 8.47
C GLY A 11 9.64 31.66 8.62
N GLY A 12 10.54 31.38 7.68
CA GLY A 12 11.39 30.22 7.70
C GLY A 12 12.33 30.19 8.89
N ALA A 13 11.85 29.74 10.04
CA ALA A 13 12.70 29.41 11.16
C ALA A 13 13.47 28.17 10.82
N GLU A 14 14.75 28.28 10.51
CA GLU A 14 15.67 27.15 10.45
C GLU A 14 15.84 26.59 11.87
N TYR A 15 15.22 25.43 12.11
CA TYR A 15 15.42 24.73 13.37
C TYR A 15 16.76 24.01 13.36
N GLU A 16 17.57 24.23 14.40
CA GLU A 16 18.82 23.53 14.59
C GLU A 16 18.56 22.03 14.83
N GLY A 17 19.16 21.16 14.02
CA GLY A 17 19.04 19.73 14.24
C GLY A 17 19.90 18.90 13.28
N LYS A 18 20.35 17.74 13.76
CA LYS A 18 21.09 16.74 12.97
C LYS A 18 20.23 15.48 12.84
N VAL A 19 20.37 14.79 11.72
CA VAL A 19 19.77 13.46 11.58
C VAL A 19 20.46 12.50 12.56
N THR A 20 19.76 12.11 13.61
CA THR A 20 20.30 11.21 14.63
C THR A 20 20.13 9.74 14.20
N THR A 21 21.00 8.85 14.70
CA THR A 21 20.87 7.39 14.49
C THR A 21 19.50 6.89 14.97
N PHE A 22 18.96 7.52 16.01
CA PHE A 22 17.63 7.24 16.52
C PHE A 22 16.52 7.48 15.46
N VAL A 23 16.59 8.60 14.72
CA VAL A 23 15.66 8.91 13.63
C VAL A 23 15.77 7.89 12.50
N ILE A 24 17.00 7.52 12.12
CA ILE A 24 17.23 6.51 11.08
C ILE A 24 16.60 5.17 11.47
N MET A 25 16.85 4.70 12.70
CA MET A 25 16.26 3.45 13.20
C MET A 25 14.72 3.51 13.25
N THR A 26 14.17 4.64 13.70
CA THR A 26 12.71 4.86 13.71
C THR A 26 12.11 4.81 12.31
N CYS A 27 12.75 5.46 11.33
CA CYS A 27 12.33 5.42 9.94
C CYS A 27 12.43 4.00 9.35
N LEU A 28 13.49 3.26 9.65
CA LEU A 28 13.66 1.88 9.19
C LEU A 28 12.54 0.97 9.74
N VAL A 29 12.26 1.05 11.03
CA VAL A 29 11.16 0.27 11.63
C VAL A 29 9.81 0.69 11.05
N ALA A 30 9.54 1.98 10.89
CA ALA A 30 8.31 2.45 10.25
C ALA A 30 8.19 1.99 8.79
N ALA A 31 9.29 1.95 8.05
CA ALA A 31 9.32 1.48 6.67
C ALA A 31 9.00 -0.03 6.54
N THR A 32 9.22 -0.84 7.59
CA THR A 32 8.85 -2.27 7.55
C THR A 32 7.34 -2.47 7.38
N GLY A 33 6.49 -1.52 7.78
CA GLY A 33 5.06 -1.58 7.50
C GLY A 33 4.75 -1.55 5.99
N GLY A 34 5.41 -0.67 5.24
CA GLY A 34 5.31 -0.64 3.78
C GLY A 34 5.88 -1.92 3.13
N LEU A 35 7.00 -2.42 3.66
CA LEU A 35 7.61 -3.66 3.18
C LEU A 35 6.68 -4.87 3.37
N LEU A 36 5.98 -4.96 4.51
CA LEU A 36 4.98 -6.00 4.79
C LEU A 36 3.85 -5.99 3.76
N PHE A 37 3.29 -4.81 3.49
CA PHE A 37 2.22 -4.65 2.51
C PHE A 37 2.69 -5.03 1.09
N GLY A 38 3.87 -4.56 0.69
CA GLY A 38 4.47 -4.92 -0.59
C GLY A 38 4.76 -6.41 -0.72
N TYR A 39 5.26 -7.03 0.35
CA TYR A 39 5.50 -8.47 0.39
C TYR A 39 4.21 -9.26 0.18
N ASP A 40 3.11 -8.86 0.83
CA ASP A 40 1.83 -9.56 0.72
C ASP A 40 1.20 -9.42 -0.67
N ILE A 41 1.37 -8.26 -1.32
CA ILE A 41 1.00 -8.07 -2.73
C ILE A 41 1.79 -9.04 -3.64
N GLY A 42 3.11 -9.03 -3.55
CA GLY A 42 3.96 -9.83 -4.42
C GLY A 42 3.83 -11.34 -4.20
N ILE A 43 3.67 -11.76 -2.93
CA ILE A 43 3.52 -13.17 -2.59
C ILE A 43 2.23 -13.75 -3.15
N SER A 44 1.15 -12.96 -3.17
CA SER A 44 -0.16 -13.38 -3.66
C SER A 44 -0.10 -13.83 -5.11
N GLY A 45 0.51 -13.03 -5.97
CA GLY A 45 0.64 -13.34 -7.40
C GLY A 45 1.47 -14.59 -7.67
N GLY A 46 2.58 -14.77 -6.95
CA GLY A 46 3.44 -15.93 -7.11
C GLY A 46 2.78 -17.22 -6.61
N VAL A 47 2.18 -17.18 -5.43
CA VAL A 47 1.52 -18.36 -4.85
C VAL A 47 0.32 -18.81 -5.69
N THR A 48 -0.49 -17.90 -6.23
CA THR A 48 -1.61 -18.25 -7.12
C THR A 48 -1.18 -18.82 -8.47
N SER A 49 0.09 -18.72 -8.82
CA SER A 49 0.65 -19.37 -10.01
C SER A 49 1.27 -20.74 -9.74
N MET A 50 1.38 -21.17 -8.47
CA MET A 50 1.98 -22.47 -8.11
C MET A 50 0.97 -23.61 -8.23
N ASP A 51 1.33 -24.66 -8.97
CA ASP A 51 0.50 -25.85 -9.22
C ASP A 51 0.00 -26.53 -7.93
N GLU A 52 0.87 -26.67 -6.92
CA GLU A 52 0.50 -27.32 -5.65
C GLU A 52 -0.55 -26.51 -4.85
N PHE A 53 -0.46 -25.17 -4.90
CA PHE A 53 -1.43 -24.30 -4.26
C PHE A 53 -2.78 -24.38 -4.95
N LEU A 54 -2.78 -24.29 -6.28
CA LEU A 54 -4.01 -24.42 -7.08
C LEU A 54 -4.65 -25.78 -6.90
N LEU A 55 -3.89 -26.86 -6.94
CA LEU A 55 -4.41 -28.22 -6.75
C LEU A 55 -5.08 -28.39 -5.38
N LYS A 56 -4.52 -27.78 -4.33
CA LYS A 56 -5.02 -27.92 -2.96
C LYS A 56 -6.27 -27.08 -2.69
N PHE A 57 -6.29 -25.82 -3.12
CA PHE A 57 -7.35 -24.88 -2.75
C PHE A 57 -8.30 -24.55 -3.90
N PHE A 58 -7.85 -24.70 -5.15
CA PHE A 58 -8.59 -24.36 -6.37
C PHE A 58 -8.45 -25.45 -7.44
N PRO A 59 -8.85 -26.71 -7.15
CA PRO A 59 -8.65 -27.83 -8.08
C PRO A 59 -9.30 -27.59 -9.44
N ASN A 60 -10.43 -26.89 -9.49
CA ASN A 60 -11.11 -26.55 -10.74
C ASN A 60 -10.24 -25.66 -11.64
N VAL A 61 -9.54 -24.66 -11.06
CA VAL A 61 -8.62 -23.77 -11.80
C VAL A 61 -7.43 -24.58 -12.31
N TYR A 62 -6.85 -25.45 -11.47
CA TYR A 62 -5.75 -26.31 -11.85
C TYR A 62 -6.10 -27.24 -13.04
N HIS A 63 -7.25 -27.90 -12.96
CA HIS A 63 -7.70 -28.79 -14.05
C HIS A 63 -7.99 -28.01 -15.34
N LYS A 64 -8.62 -26.85 -15.25
CA LYS A 64 -8.82 -25.94 -16.41
C LYS A 64 -7.46 -25.53 -17.00
N GLU A 65 -6.49 -25.14 -16.18
CA GLU A 65 -5.16 -24.75 -16.64
C GLU A 65 -4.45 -25.87 -17.42
N LYS A 66 -4.50 -27.11 -16.90
CA LYS A 66 -3.88 -28.26 -17.57
C LYS A 66 -4.64 -28.69 -18.84
N ALA A 67 -5.97 -28.59 -18.84
CA ALA A 67 -6.80 -28.93 -20.00
C ALA A 67 -6.66 -27.93 -21.14
N LEU A 68 -6.49 -26.63 -20.84
CA LEU A 68 -6.39 -25.57 -21.82
C LEU A 68 -5.05 -25.52 -22.60
N LYS A 69 -4.05 -26.32 -22.20
CA LYS A 69 -2.79 -26.47 -22.99
C LYS A 69 -3.01 -26.93 -24.43
N ALA A 70 -4.21 -27.35 -24.77
CA ALA A 70 -4.57 -27.92 -26.08
C ALA A 70 -5.47 -27.04 -26.98
N GLY A 71 -5.64 -25.72 -26.70
CA GLY A 71 -6.35 -24.81 -27.61
C GLY A 71 -7.67 -24.23 -27.12
N GLY A 72 -7.92 -24.21 -25.82
CA GLY A 72 -9.11 -23.58 -25.24
C GLY A 72 -8.97 -22.05 -25.02
N ASN A 73 -10.05 -21.42 -24.57
CA ASN A 73 -10.12 -19.98 -24.31
C ASN A 73 -9.18 -19.54 -23.17
N GLN A 74 -8.12 -18.80 -23.48
CA GLN A 74 -7.10 -18.35 -22.52
C GLN A 74 -7.62 -17.27 -21.57
N TYR A 75 -8.67 -16.52 -21.94
CA TYR A 75 -9.25 -15.49 -21.06
C TYR A 75 -9.91 -16.07 -19.81
N CYS A 76 -10.46 -17.29 -19.88
CA CYS A 76 -11.16 -17.93 -18.77
C CYS A 76 -10.29 -18.91 -17.96
N LYS A 77 -8.98 -18.92 -18.19
CA LYS A 77 -8.04 -19.89 -17.57
C LYS A 77 -8.02 -19.80 -16.06
N PHE A 78 -8.05 -18.59 -15.52
CA PHE A 78 -8.01 -18.29 -14.08
C PHE A 78 -9.31 -17.66 -13.57
N ASP A 79 -10.42 -17.86 -14.29
CA ASP A 79 -11.73 -17.34 -13.88
C ASP A 79 -12.34 -18.22 -12.79
N ASP A 80 -12.15 -17.77 -11.53
CA ASP A 80 -12.70 -18.37 -10.33
C ASP A 80 -12.93 -17.28 -9.27
N HIS A 81 -14.18 -17.16 -8.81
CA HIS A 81 -14.58 -16.14 -7.85
C HIS A 81 -13.85 -16.26 -6.50
N MET A 82 -13.55 -17.48 -6.07
CA MET A 82 -12.85 -17.70 -4.80
C MET A 82 -11.36 -17.35 -4.89
N LEU A 83 -10.73 -17.55 -6.06
CA LEU A 83 -9.38 -17.11 -6.32
C LEU A 83 -9.29 -15.58 -6.34
N GLN A 84 -10.27 -14.91 -6.95
CA GLN A 84 -10.40 -13.45 -6.96
C GLN A 84 -10.66 -12.92 -5.54
N LEU A 85 -11.53 -13.58 -4.77
CA LEU A 85 -11.78 -13.22 -3.37
C LEU A 85 -10.51 -13.36 -2.53
N PHE A 86 -9.72 -14.41 -2.72
CA PHE A 86 -8.44 -14.58 -2.02
C PHE A 86 -7.49 -13.41 -2.25
N THR A 87 -7.36 -12.92 -3.47
CA THR A 87 -6.47 -11.78 -3.79
C THR A 87 -7.04 -10.45 -3.36
N SER A 88 -8.35 -10.21 -3.51
CA SER A 88 -9.01 -8.94 -3.20
C SER A 88 -9.36 -8.76 -1.72
N SER A 89 -9.47 -9.84 -0.95
CA SER A 89 -9.81 -9.82 0.49
C SER A 89 -8.84 -8.95 1.31
N LEU A 90 -7.58 -8.85 0.89
CA LEU A 90 -6.58 -8.00 1.50
C LEU A 90 -6.98 -6.51 1.49
N TYR A 91 -7.48 -6.02 0.35
CA TYR A 91 -7.91 -4.62 0.21
C TYR A 91 -9.18 -4.32 0.98
N LEU A 92 -10.13 -5.27 0.98
CA LEU A 92 -11.36 -5.13 1.76
C LEU A 92 -11.04 -5.06 3.26
N ALA A 93 -10.13 -5.90 3.73
CA ALA A 93 -9.65 -5.87 5.10
C ALA A 93 -8.90 -4.57 5.43
N ALA A 94 -8.05 -4.08 4.53
CA ALA A 94 -7.33 -2.83 4.70
C ALA A 94 -8.29 -1.63 4.80
N LEU A 95 -9.38 -1.63 4.03
CA LEU A 95 -10.43 -0.60 4.12
C LEU A 95 -11.08 -0.59 5.51
N VAL A 96 -11.52 -1.74 6.01
CA VAL A 96 -12.14 -1.84 7.34
C VAL A 96 -11.13 -1.49 8.44
N ALA A 97 -9.91 -2.01 8.32
CA ALA A 97 -8.84 -1.77 9.29
C ALA A 97 -8.40 -0.30 9.35
N SER A 98 -8.50 0.46 8.26
CA SER A 98 -8.14 1.88 8.25
C SER A 98 -9.00 2.72 9.22
N PHE A 99 -10.29 2.41 9.34
CA PHE A 99 -11.16 3.06 10.32
C PHE A 99 -10.75 2.71 11.76
N ALA A 100 -10.50 1.42 12.04
CA ALA A 100 -10.05 0.98 13.36
C ALA A 100 -8.67 1.54 13.72
N ALA A 101 -7.74 1.59 12.75
CA ALA A 101 -6.41 2.16 12.93
C ALA A 101 -6.45 3.66 13.22
N SER A 102 -7.34 4.41 12.59
CA SER A 102 -7.55 5.83 12.87
C SER A 102 -7.97 6.05 14.33
N LEU A 103 -8.94 5.27 14.83
CA LEU A 103 -9.41 5.34 16.21
C LEU A 103 -8.32 4.95 17.21
N THR A 104 -7.62 3.84 16.98
CA THR A 104 -6.54 3.37 17.87
C THR A 104 -5.36 4.33 17.91
N THR A 105 -4.99 4.91 16.78
CA THR A 105 -3.89 5.88 16.70
C THR A 105 -4.22 7.16 17.47
N LYS A 106 -5.47 7.61 17.41
CA LYS A 106 -5.93 8.77 18.17
C LYS A 106 -5.91 8.53 19.67
N THR A 107 -6.47 7.41 20.12
CA THR A 107 -6.66 7.13 21.56
C THR A 107 -5.40 6.65 22.25
N PHE A 108 -4.68 5.71 21.63
CA PHE A 108 -3.54 5.03 22.24
C PHE A 108 -2.17 5.47 21.69
N GLY A 109 -2.16 6.25 20.62
CA GLY A 109 -0.95 6.73 19.96
C GLY A 109 -0.42 5.80 18.87
N ARG A 110 0.59 6.31 18.15
CA ARG A 110 1.17 5.61 16.98
C ARG A 110 1.91 4.33 17.33
N LYS A 111 2.59 4.32 18.48
CA LYS A 111 3.32 3.14 18.99
C LYS A 111 2.39 1.95 19.18
N VAL A 112 1.29 2.14 19.91
CA VAL A 112 0.32 1.07 20.21
C VAL A 112 -0.36 0.60 18.93
N SER A 113 -0.70 1.50 18.02
CA SER A 113 -1.27 1.14 16.71
C SER A 113 -0.33 0.27 15.88
N MET A 114 0.96 0.61 15.83
CA MET A 114 1.96 -0.20 15.13
C MET A 114 2.13 -1.58 15.76
N LEU A 115 2.13 -1.65 17.09
CA LEU A 115 2.31 -2.89 17.82
C LEU A 115 1.10 -3.81 17.65
N THR A 116 -0.11 -3.30 17.80
CA THR A 116 -1.35 -4.08 17.62
C THR A 116 -1.50 -4.54 16.17
N GLY A 117 -1.24 -3.66 15.20
CA GLY A 117 -1.25 -4.02 13.79
C GLY A 117 -0.21 -5.10 13.45
N GLY A 118 1.03 -4.98 13.97
CA GLY A 118 2.08 -5.96 13.79
C GLY A 118 1.74 -7.34 14.37
N LEU A 119 1.13 -7.38 15.56
CA LEU A 119 0.67 -8.62 16.17
C LEU A 119 -0.46 -9.29 15.36
N ILE A 120 -1.45 -8.52 14.92
CA ILE A 120 -2.55 -9.02 14.08
C ILE A 120 -1.99 -9.57 12.77
N PHE A 121 -1.07 -8.85 12.12
CA PHE A 121 -0.40 -9.31 10.91
C PHE A 121 0.39 -10.60 11.14
N LEU A 122 1.12 -10.71 12.24
CA LEU A 122 1.89 -11.90 12.59
C LEU A 122 0.97 -13.13 12.71
N VAL A 123 -0.15 -12.99 13.41
CA VAL A 123 -1.16 -14.06 13.50
C VAL A 123 -1.70 -14.43 12.11
N GLY A 124 -2.02 -13.44 11.28
CA GLY A 124 -2.48 -13.65 9.91
C GLY A 124 -1.47 -14.41 9.05
N ALA A 125 -0.18 -14.06 9.14
CA ALA A 125 0.89 -14.72 8.39
C ALA A 125 1.07 -16.19 8.80
N VAL A 126 1.02 -16.47 10.11
CA VAL A 126 1.09 -17.85 10.64
C VAL A 126 -0.14 -18.66 10.18
N LEU A 127 -1.34 -18.10 10.25
CA LEU A 127 -2.56 -18.75 9.78
C LEU A 127 -2.51 -19.09 8.29
N ASN A 128 -2.01 -18.14 7.46
CA ASN A 128 -1.84 -18.37 6.04
C ASN A 128 -0.85 -19.51 5.73
N GLY A 129 0.29 -19.53 6.41
CA GLY A 129 1.29 -20.58 6.22
C GLY A 129 0.82 -21.96 6.72
N ALA A 130 0.05 -21.99 7.80
CA ALA A 130 -0.54 -23.21 8.36
C ALA A 130 -1.84 -23.65 7.66
N ALA A 131 -2.33 -22.92 6.64
CA ALA A 131 -3.65 -23.11 6.07
C ALA A 131 -3.91 -24.56 5.60
N MET A 132 -5.00 -25.11 6.10
CA MET A 132 -5.48 -26.45 5.76
C MET A 132 -6.67 -26.38 4.78
N ASN A 133 -7.48 -25.33 4.89
CA ASN A 133 -8.66 -25.09 4.07
C ASN A 133 -8.72 -23.63 3.59
N LEU A 134 -9.59 -23.35 2.63
CA LEU A 134 -9.75 -22.03 2.02
C LEU A 134 -10.24 -20.98 3.02
N ALA A 135 -11.11 -21.33 3.95
CA ALA A 135 -11.62 -20.40 4.97
C ALA A 135 -10.48 -19.87 5.86
N MET A 136 -9.60 -20.76 6.32
CA MET A 136 -8.42 -20.39 7.11
C MET A 136 -7.48 -19.45 6.32
N LEU A 137 -7.33 -19.71 5.03
CA LEU A 137 -6.52 -18.86 4.14
C LEU A 137 -7.12 -17.47 3.99
N ILE A 138 -8.44 -17.35 3.80
CA ILE A 138 -9.14 -16.06 3.68
C ILE A 138 -9.08 -15.29 5.01
N ILE A 139 -9.33 -15.96 6.15
CA ILE A 139 -9.23 -15.32 7.47
C ILE A 139 -7.81 -14.79 7.70
N GLY A 140 -6.78 -15.56 7.38
CA GLY A 140 -5.40 -15.11 7.46
C GLY A 140 -5.16 -13.85 6.60
N ARG A 141 -5.71 -13.77 5.39
CA ARG A 141 -5.65 -12.59 4.51
C ARG A 141 -6.35 -11.37 5.10
N LEU A 142 -7.52 -11.54 5.69
CA LEU A 142 -8.23 -10.46 6.35
C LEU A 142 -7.40 -9.87 7.52
N LEU A 143 -6.68 -10.71 8.26
CA LEU A 143 -5.79 -10.25 9.32
C LEU A 143 -4.54 -9.54 8.79
N LEU A 144 -3.99 -9.96 7.65
CA LEU A 144 -2.86 -9.28 7.01
C LEU A 144 -3.22 -7.87 6.53
N GLY A 145 -4.44 -7.64 6.07
CA GLY A 145 -4.91 -6.32 5.63
C GLY A 145 -5.03 -5.28 6.75
N ALA A 146 -4.89 -5.67 8.02
CA ALA A 146 -5.02 -4.74 9.16
C ALA A 146 -3.88 -3.70 9.27
N LEU A 147 -2.79 -3.83 8.49
CA LEU A 147 -1.60 -2.99 8.55
C LEU A 147 -1.40 -2.22 7.25
N ASN A 148 -2.02 -1.06 7.12
CA ASN A 148 -1.95 -0.27 5.88
C ASN A 148 -1.39 1.14 6.10
N VAL A 149 -0.11 1.24 6.50
CA VAL A 149 0.62 2.53 6.54
C VAL A 149 1.85 2.40 5.65
N CYS A 150 1.75 2.89 4.41
CA CYS A 150 2.73 2.60 3.37
C CYS A 150 3.61 3.78 3.01
N PHE A 151 4.92 3.54 2.99
CA PHE A 151 5.89 4.32 2.22
C PHE A 151 6.14 3.59 0.89
N GLN A 152 5.84 4.24 -0.23
CA GLN A 152 5.90 3.64 -1.58
C GLN A 152 7.22 2.89 -1.86
N MET A 153 8.35 3.42 -1.44
CA MET A 153 9.65 2.77 -1.64
C MET A 153 9.76 1.44 -0.91
N ALA A 154 9.28 1.37 0.33
CA ALA A 154 9.30 0.13 1.11
C ALA A 154 8.34 -0.91 0.50
N VAL A 155 7.20 -0.48 -0.04
CA VAL A 155 6.26 -1.34 -0.77
C VAL A 155 6.92 -1.98 -1.99
N THR A 156 7.63 -1.20 -2.81
CA THR A 156 8.28 -1.73 -4.02
C THR A 156 9.39 -2.72 -3.69
N ILE A 157 10.16 -2.46 -2.63
CA ILE A 157 11.16 -3.41 -2.11
C ILE A 157 10.48 -4.69 -1.60
N GLY A 158 9.36 -4.56 -0.90
CA GLY A 158 8.57 -5.70 -0.42
C GLY A 158 8.07 -6.60 -1.55
N ILE A 159 7.55 -6.01 -2.62
CA ILE A 159 7.12 -6.73 -3.84
C ILE A 159 8.31 -7.48 -4.47
N LEU A 160 9.45 -6.82 -4.59
CA LEU A 160 10.66 -7.44 -5.15
C LEU A 160 11.12 -8.65 -4.33
N ILE A 161 11.19 -8.50 -2.99
CA ILE A 161 11.56 -9.59 -2.09
C ILE A 161 10.57 -10.75 -2.21
N ALA A 162 9.26 -10.46 -2.26
CA ALA A 162 8.23 -11.48 -2.44
C ALA A 162 8.39 -12.26 -3.75
N ASN A 163 8.67 -11.57 -4.85
CA ASN A 163 8.90 -12.21 -6.15
C ASN A 163 10.15 -13.09 -6.14
N LEU A 164 11.25 -12.64 -5.50
CA LEU A 164 12.46 -13.44 -5.32
C LEU A 164 12.19 -14.70 -4.47
N VAL A 165 11.43 -14.56 -3.38
CA VAL A 165 11.01 -15.69 -2.55
C VAL A 165 10.15 -16.66 -3.35
N ASN A 166 9.14 -16.18 -4.08
CA ASN A 166 8.30 -17.03 -4.92
C ASN A 166 9.11 -17.78 -5.99
N TYR A 167 10.07 -17.10 -6.63
CA TYR A 167 10.97 -17.74 -7.57
C TYR A 167 11.80 -18.86 -6.92
N GLY A 168 12.37 -18.59 -5.73
CA GLY A 168 13.15 -19.61 -4.99
C GLY A 168 12.28 -20.78 -4.52
N THR A 169 11.11 -20.50 -3.96
CA THR A 169 10.20 -21.54 -3.41
C THR A 169 9.49 -22.35 -4.47
N SER A 170 9.34 -21.83 -5.69
CA SER A 170 8.75 -22.58 -6.82
C SER A 170 9.58 -23.81 -7.22
N HIS A 171 10.89 -23.81 -6.91
CA HIS A 171 11.77 -24.96 -7.13
C HIS A 171 11.66 -26.04 -6.06
N MET A 172 10.94 -25.77 -4.96
CA MET A 172 10.72 -26.76 -3.90
C MET A 172 9.65 -27.75 -4.32
N LYS A 173 9.96 -29.05 -4.21
CA LYS A 173 9.07 -30.13 -4.65
C LYS A 173 7.79 -30.28 -3.81
N LYS A 174 7.79 -29.81 -2.56
CA LYS A 174 6.63 -29.88 -1.65
C LYS A 174 6.56 -28.64 -0.76
N ASN A 175 5.35 -28.16 -0.54
CA ASN A 175 5.05 -27.06 0.39
C ASN A 175 5.75 -25.71 0.10
N GLY A 176 6.25 -25.43 -1.10
CA GLY A 176 6.89 -24.19 -1.47
C GLY A 176 6.01 -22.97 -1.19
N TRP A 177 4.73 -23.04 -1.51
CA TRP A 177 3.75 -22.00 -1.24
C TRP A 177 3.60 -21.66 0.27
N ARG A 178 3.74 -22.68 1.15
CA ARG A 178 3.69 -22.45 2.60
C ARG A 178 4.89 -21.65 3.08
N VAL A 179 6.08 -21.98 2.59
CA VAL A 179 7.31 -21.23 2.90
C VAL A 179 7.17 -19.77 2.45
N SER A 180 6.65 -19.55 1.24
CA SER A 180 6.38 -18.21 0.74
C SER A 180 5.46 -17.41 1.68
N LEU A 181 4.36 -18.00 2.12
CA LEU A 181 3.41 -17.32 3.01
C LEU A 181 3.95 -17.12 4.44
N VAL A 182 4.69 -18.09 4.99
CA VAL A 182 5.27 -18.01 6.35
C VAL A 182 6.37 -16.95 6.42
N LEU A 183 7.14 -16.76 5.37
CA LEU A 183 8.24 -15.78 5.36
C LEU A 183 7.78 -14.34 5.62
N ALA A 184 6.48 -14.03 5.43
CA ALA A 184 5.87 -12.77 5.87
C ALA A 184 6.01 -12.52 7.39
N VAL A 185 6.20 -13.58 8.17
CA VAL A 185 6.44 -13.51 9.62
C VAL A 185 7.72 -12.75 9.94
N VAL A 186 8.76 -12.85 9.10
CA VAL A 186 10.07 -12.21 9.38
C VAL A 186 9.96 -10.69 9.48
N PRO A 187 9.49 -9.95 8.45
CA PRO A 187 9.32 -8.52 8.57
C PRO A 187 8.25 -8.13 9.61
N ALA A 188 7.25 -9.00 9.87
CA ALA A 188 6.26 -8.77 10.92
C ALA A 188 6.89 -8.79 12.32
N ILE A 189 7.80 -9.72 12.59
CA ILE A 189 8.57 -9.75 13.84
C ILE A 189 9.43 -8.48 13.96
N ILE A 190 10.15 -8.12 12.91
CA ILE A 190 11.02 -6.92 12.93
C ILE A 190 10.19 -5.68 13.27
N MET A 191 9.02 -5.52 12.65
CA MET A 191 8.13 -4.41 12.92
C MET A 191 7.58 -4.45 14.35
N THR A 192 7.08 -5.59 14.81
CA THR A 192 6.45 -5.75 16.13
C THR A 192 7.48 -5.51 17.23
N VAL A 193 8.65 -6.14 17.14
CA VAL A 193 9.76 -5.95 18.06
C VAL A 193 10.27 -4.51 18.00
N GLY A 194 10.46 -3.96 16.80
CA GLY A 194 10.85 -2.57 16.61
C GLY A 194 9.86 -1.60 17.26
N ALA A 195 8.56 -1.83 17.12
CA ALA A 195 7.51 -0.99 17.73
C ALA A 195 7.57 -0.98 19.27
N ILE A 196 8.07 -2.04 19.91
CA ILE A 196 8.27 -2.06 21.37
C ILE A 196 9.31 -1.03 21.80
N PHE A 197 10.39 -0.91 21.03
CA PHE A 197 11.50 0.01 21.34
C PHE A 197 11.24 1.43 20.84
N LEU A 198 10.33 1.63 19.87
CA LEU A 198 9.98 2.93 19.38
C LEU A 198 9.15 3.71 20.42
N PRO A 199 9.50 4.97 20.69
CA PRO A 199 8.66 5.87 21.45
C PRO A 199 7.56 6.46 20.56
N ASP A 200 6.55 7.05 21.20
CA ASP A 200 5.56 7.85 20.50
C ASP A 200 6.14 9.14 19.93
N THR A 201 5.52 9.66 18.86
CA THR A 201 5.95 10.91 18.24
C THR A 201 5.65 12.11 19.14
N PRO A 202 6.47 13.20 19.09
CA PRO A 202 6.25 14.42 19.87
C PRO A 202 4.83 14.97 19.72
N ASN A 203 4.32 15.03 18.49
CA ASN A 203 2.96 15.52 18.22
C ASN A 203 1.89 14.68 18.95
N SER A 204 1.99 13.36 18.89
CA SER A 204 1.04 12.45 19.56
C SER A 204 1.12 12.58 21.10
N LEU A 205 2.27 12.87 21.64
CA LEU A 205 2.45 13.12 23.07
C LEU A 205 1.85 14.46 23.50
N ILE A 206 2.00 15.52 22.69
CA ILE A 206 1.39 16.84 22.94
C ILE A 206 -0.14 16.73 22.89
N ASP A 207 -0.68 16.05 21.89
CA ASP A 207 -2.13 15.90 21.73
C ASP A 207 -2.77 15.16 22.92
N ARG A 208 -2.01 14.25 23.55
CA ARG A 208 -2.40 13.53 24.77
C ARG A 208 -2.01 14.24 26.07
N GLY A 209 -1.52 15.49 26.00
CA GLY A 209 -1.19 16.32 27.18
C GLY A 209 0.14 16.00 27.87
N GLN A 210 0.98 15.10 27.30
CA GLN A 210 2.26 14.70 27.88
C GLN A 210 3.42 15.60 27.41
N LYS A 211 3.33 16.90 27.70
CA LYS A 211 4.22 17.94 27.19
C LYS A 211 5.70 17.69 27.52
N GLU A 212 6.03 17.31 28.76
CA GLU A 212 7.40 17.02 29.18
C GLU A 212 8.07 15.88 28.42
N LYS A 213 7.31 14.79 28.22
CA LYS A 213 7.81 13.66 27.42
C LYS A 213 7.98 14.03 25.96
N ALA A 214 7.10 14.87 25.44
CA ALA A 214 7.19 15.36 24.07
C ALA A 214 8.43 16.20 23.84
N LYS A 215 8.77 17.11 24.77
CA LYS A 215 9.99 17.92 24.71
C LYS A 215 11.24 17.06 24.75
N THR A 216 11.33 16.12 25.70
CA THR A 216 12.45 15.16 25.80
C THR A 216 12.61 14.35 24.52
N MET A 217 11.49 13.94 23.91
CA MET A 217 11.50 13.19 22.67
C MET A 217 11.98 14.05 21.49
N LEU A 218 11.55 15.31 21.41
CA LEU A 218 11.99 16.25 20.38
C LEU A 218 13.51 16.48 20.46
N GLN A 219 14.05 16.63 21.69
CA GLN A 219 15.50 16.74 21.92
C GLN A 219 16.26 15.50 21.41
N LYS A 220 15.73 14.30 21.65
CA LYS A 220 16.33 13.05 21.12
C LYS A 220 16.31 12.97 19.61
N ILE A 221 15.22 13.45 18.97
CA ILE A 221 15.07 13.45 17.52
C ILE A 221 16.03 14.43 16.89
N ARG A 222 16.13 15.65 17.41
CA ARG A 222 16.98 16.73 16.87
C ARG A 222 18.44 16.59 17.27
N GLY A 223 18.73 15.84 18.34
CA GLY A 223 20.08 15.71 18.89
C GLY A 223 20.62 17.04 19.46
N SER A 224 19.74 17.98 19.79
CA SER A 224 20.02 19.30 20.37
C SER A 224 19.14 19.56 21.57
N ASN A 225 19.65 20.30 22.54
CA ASN A 225 18.87 20.75 23.69
C ASN A 225 18.04 22.02 23.35
N ASN A 226 18.39 22.73 22.29
CA ASN A 226 17.73 23.96 21.85
C ASN A 226 16.55 23.63 20.93
N VAL A 227 15.44 23.19 21.50
CA VAL A 227 14.22 22.82 20.78
C VAL A 227 12.99 23.60 21.22
N ASP A 228 13.20 24.66 22.04
CA ASP A 228 12.09 25.37 22.68
C ASP A 228 11.16 26.05 21.68
N ASN A 229 11.70 26.71 20.67
CA ASN A 229 10.91 27.35 19.62
C ASN A 229 10.09 26.34 18.82
N GLU A 230 10.71 25.23 18.39
CA GLU A 230 9.99 24.17 17.65
C GLU A 230 8.92 23.53 18.53
N PHE A 231 9.22 23.33 19.81
CA PHE A 231 8.27 22.75 20.76
C PHE A 231 7.07 23.66 21.01
N GLU A 232 7.29 24.98 21.09
CA GLU A 232 6.22 25.96 21.24
C GLU A 232 5.33 26.02 19.99
N ASP A 233 5.92 26.00 18.79
CA ASP A 233 5.19 25.90 17.53
C ASP A 233 4.33 24.63 17.44
N LEU A 234 4.84 23.50 17.93
CA LEU A 234 4.07 22.24 17.99
C LEU A 234 2.89 22.34 18.96
N ILE A 235 3.05 23.02 20.09
CA ILE A 235 1.96 23.27 21.06
C ILE A 235 0.90 24.18 20.43
N ILE A 236 1.30 25.30 19.85
CA ILE A 236 0.40 26.24 19.17
C ILE A 236 -0.39 25.50 18.09
N ALA A 237 0.29 24.70 17.25
CA ALA A 237 -0.36 23.95 16.20
C ALA A 237 -1.33 22.87 16.74
N SER A 238 -1.04 22.25 17.89
CA SER A 238 -1.95 21.31 18.56
C SER A 238 -3.18 22.04 19.13
N ASP A 239 -2.97 23.17 19.78
CA ASP A 239 -4.06 23.95 20.39
C ASP A 239 -4.97 24.55 19.31
N MET A 240 -4.41 25.07 18.20
CA MET A 240 -5.20 25.48 17.04
C MET A 240 -6.04 24.35 16.46
N SER A 241 -5.49 23.12 16.38
CA SER A 241 -6.23 21.96 15.87
C SER A 241 -7.38 21.52 16.78
N LYS A 242 -7.25 21.71 18.11
CA LYS A 242 -8.29 21.41 19.09
C LYS A 242 -9.43 22.41 19.05
N GLN A 243 -9.18 23.65 18.59
CA GLN A 243 -10.20 24.69 18.43
C GLN A 243 -11.09 24.50 17.19
N VAL A 244 -10.68 23.63 16.27
CA VAL A 244 -11.47 23.34 15.06
C VAL A 244 -12.71 22.53 15.44
N GLU A 245 -13.84 23.19 15.54
CA GLU A 245 -15.12 22.51 15.69
C GLU A 245 -15.56 21.85 14.38
N ASN A 246 -16.01 20.60 14.42
CA ASN A 246 -16.56 19.86 13.28
C ASN A 246 -15.66 19.78 12.03
N PRO A 247 -14.42 19.27 12.10
CA PRO A 247 -13.47 19.26 10.97
C PRO A 247 -14.02 18.51 9.75
N TRP A 248 -14.82 17.47 9.91
CA TRP A 248 -15.47 16.75 8.82
C TRP A 248 -16.48 17.60 8.04
N ARG A 249 -17.19 18.49 8.73
CA ARG A 249 -18.10 19.45 8.09
C ARG A 249 -17.32 20.57 7.41
N ASN A 250 -16.19 20.97 7.99
CA ASN A 250 -15.33 22.02 7.45
C ASN A 250 -14.66 21.58 6.14
N ILE A 251 -14.28 20.32 5.98
CA ILE A 251 -13.74 19.78 4.72
C ILE A 251 -14.70 19.99 3.54
N LEU A 252 -16.01 19.94 3.78
CA LEU A 252 -17.02 20.13 2.75
C LEU A 252 -17.31 21.60 2.42
N GLN A 253 -16.73 22.57 3.15
CA GLN A 253 -16.87 23.99 2.85
C GLN A 253 -16.24 24.36 1.51
N PRO A 254 -16.78 25.37 0.80
CA PRO A 254 -16.26 25.78 -0.52
C PRO A 254 -14.76 26.07 -0.55
N ARG A 255 -14.21 26.57 0.56
CA ARG A 255 -12.78 26.88 0.71
C ARG A 255 -11.89 25.63 0.60
N TYR A 256 -12.34 24.47 1.11
CA TYR A 256 -11.53 23.24 1.19
C TYR A 256 -11.96 22.18 0.17
N ARG A 257 -13.04 22.41 -0.58
CA ARG A 257 -13.50 21.49 -1.63
C ARG A 257 -12.45 21.14 -2.66
N PRO A 258 -11.63 22.08 -3.20
CA PRO A 258 -10.61 21.73 -4.18
C PRO A 258 -9.57 20.75 -3.62
N GLN A 259 -9.11 20.97 -2.39
CA GLN A 259 -8.16 20.10 -1.72
C GLN A 259 -8.74 18.71 -1.47
N PHE A 260 -9.97 18.65 -0.96
CA PHE A 260 -10.68 17.40 -0.75
C PHE A 260 -10.89 16.64 -2.06
N THR A 261 -11.31 17.33 -3.11
CA THR A 261 -11.51 16.73 -4.45
C THR A 261 -10.20 16.14 -4.98
N ILE A 262 -9.10 16.87 -4.91
CA ILE A 262 -7.78 16.40 -5.34
C ILE A 262 -7.35 15.18 -4.51
N ALA A 263 -7.49 15.23 -3.19
CA ALA A 263 -7.08 14.16 -2.30
C ALA A 263 -7.89 12.87 -2.46
N VAL A 264 -9.13 12.96 -2.94
CA VAL A 264 -9.97 11.79 -3.26
C VAL A 264 -9.73 11.31 -4.69
N LEU A 265 -9.70 12.22 -5.66
CA LEU A 265 -9.62 11.83 -7.08
C LEU A 265 -8.25 11.27 -7.47
N ILE A 266 -7.15 11.77 -6.90
CA ILE A 266 -5.82 11.25 -7.25
C ILE A 266 -5.68 9.78 -6.86
N PRO A 267 -5.92 9.33 -5.61
CA PRO A 267 -5.88 7.91 -5.28
C PRO A 267 -6.93 7.08 -6.04
N PHE A 268 -8.11 7.65 -6.28
CA PHE A 268 -9.15 6.98 -7.06
C PHE A 268 -8.67 6.67 -8.49
N PHE A 269 -8.16 7.66 -9.22
CA PHE A 269 -7.61 7.44 -10.56
C PHE A 269 -6.35 6.58 -10.55
N GLN A 270 -5.52 6.68 -9.51
CA GLN A 270 -4.38 5.80 -9.31
C GLN A 270 -4.80 4.32 -9.29
N GLN A 271 -5.87 3.99 -8.58
CA GLN A 271 -6.38 2.61 -8.57
C GLN A 271 -6.95 2.18 -9.93
N LEU A 272 -7.56 3.09 -10.67
CA LEU A 272 -8.10 2.83 -12.01
C LEU A 272 -7.03 2.66 -13.11
N THR A 273 -5.76 2.98 -12.83
CA THR A 273 -4.67 2.71 -13.78
C THR A 273 -4.47 1.22 -14.08
N GLY A 274 -5.01 0.32 -13.26
CA GLY A 274 -4.85 -1.12 -13.42
C GLY A 274 -3.51 -1.68 -12.91
N ILE A 275 -2.68 -0.86 -12.25
CA ILE A 275 -1.37 -1.30 -11.72
C ILE A 275 -1.50 -2.51 -10.79
N ASN A 276 -2.54 -2.55 -9.97
CA ASN A 276 -2.76 -3.65 -9.05
C ASN A 276 -2.98 -4.98 -9.76
N VAL A 277 -3.69 -4.97 -10.90
CA VAL A 277 -3.87 -6.16 -11.73
C VAL A 277 -2.52 -6.68 -12.19
N ILE A 278 -1.67 -5.80 -12.70
CA ILE A 278 -0.32 -6.18 -13.16
C ILE A 278 0.54 -6.70 -12.00
N MET A 279 0.53 -6.02 -10.84
CA MET A 279 1.37 -6.42 -9.69
C MET A 279 0.92 -7.74 -9.06
N PHE A 280 -0.41 -7.95 -8.90
CA PHE A 280 -0.92 -9.19 -8.31
C PHE A 280 -0.87 -10.37 -9.25
N TYR A 281 -1.17 -10.15 -10.53
CA TYR A 281 -1.30 -11.24 -11.49
C TYR A 281 -0.13 -11.32 -12.48
N ALA A 282 1.01 -10.63 -12.20
CA ALA A 282 2.17 -10.66 -13.09
C ALA A 282 2.59 -12.10 -13.47
N PRO A 283 2.82 -13.05 -12.55
CA PRO A 283 3.20 -14.40 -12.92
C PRO A 283 2.13 -15.12 -13.71
N VAL A 284 0.85 -14.92 -13.37
CA VAL A 284 -0.30 -15.49 -14.07
C VAL A 284 -0.42 -14.92 -15.49
N LEU A 285 -0.25 -13.60 -15.63
CA LEU A 285 -0.25 -12.92 -16.92
C LEU A 285 0.88 -13.44 -17.82
N PHE A 286 2.08 -13.62 -17.28
CA PHE A 286 3.21 -14.14 -18.06
C PHE A 286 3.01 -15.62 -18.45
N LYS A 287 2.36 -16.42 -17.63
CA LYS A 287 1.93 -17.78 -18.02
C LYS A 287 0.93 -17.76 -19.18
N THR A 288 -0.02 -16.80 -19.20
CA THR A 288 -0.97 -16.69 -20.32
C THR A 288 -0.29 -16.21 -21.62
N LEU A 289 0.80 -15.46 -21.52
CA LEU A 289 1.66 -15.08 -22.64
C LEU A 289 2.55 -16.24 -23.16
N GLY A 290 2.42 -17.45 -22.59
CA GLY A 290 3.14 -18.64 -23.04
C GLY A 290 4.50 -18.87 -22.38
N PHE A 291 4.87 -18.11 -21.35
CA PHE A 291 6.07 -18.40 -20.55
C PHE A 291 5.85 -19.63 -19.67
N GLY A 292 6.88 -20.46 -19.53
CA GLY A 292 6.88 -21.56 -18.57
C GLY A 292 6.90 -21.02 -17.12
N ASP A 293 6.57 -21.88 -16.16
CA ASP A 293 6.37 -21.49 -14.75
C ASP A 293 7.57 -20.73 -14.16
N GLY A 294 8.78 -21.25 -14.35
CA GLY A 294 9.99 -20.56 -13.86
C GLY A 294 10.28 -19.24 -14.57
N ALA A 295 10.05 -19.16 -15.89
CA ALA A 295 10.25 -17.95 -16.66
C ALA A 295 9.21 -16.86 -16.30
N ALA A 296 7.97 -17.23 -16.03
CA ALA A 296 6.93 -16.30 -15.60
C ALA A 296 7.27 -15.66 -14.24
N LEU A 297 7.74 -16.45 -13.27
CA LEU A 297 8.17 -15.94 -11.98
C LEU A 297 9.43 -15.07 -12.08
N MET A 298 10.39 -15.45 -12.93
CA MET A 298 11.59 -14.63 -13.17
C MET A 298 11.24 -13.28 -13.82
N THR A 299 10.28 -13.27 -14.74
CA THR A 299 9.77 -12.04 -15.36
C THR A 299 9.11 -11.12 -14.30
N ALA A 300 8.40 -11.69 -13.33
CA ALA A 300 7.87 -10.94 -12.20
C ALA A 300 8.97 -10.34 -11.32
N VAL A 301 10.11 -11.01 -11.14
CA VAL A 301 11.29 -10.43 -10.48
C VAL A 301 11.83 -9.24 -11.26
N ILE A 302 11.94 -9.35 -12.58
CA ILE A 302 12.41 -8.26 -13.45
C ILE A 302 11.50 -7.04 -13.34
N THR A 303 10.18 -7.22 -13.40
CA THR A 303 9.22 -6.12 -13.22
C THR A 303 9.32 -5.48 -11.83
N GLY A 304 9.56 -6.28 -10.79
CA GLY A 304 9.83 -5.81 -9.43
C GLY A 304 11.10 -4.96 -9.33
N LEU A 305 12.18 -5.37 -9.99
CA LEU A 305 13.42 -4.59 -10.07
C LEU A 305 13.19 -3.25 -10.77
N VAL A 306 12.52 -3.26 -11.92
CA VAL A 306 12.16 -2.03 -12.66
C VAL A 306 11.37 -1.08 -11.77
N ASN A 307 10.40 -1.61 -10.99
CA ASN A 307 9.58 -0.83 -10.06
C ASN A 307 10.45 -0.13 -8.99
N VAL A 308 11.38 -0.84 -8.36
CA VAL A 308 12.29 -0.27 -7.34
C VAL A 308 13.18 0.83 -7.94
N PHE A 309 13.83 0.55 -9.08
CA PHE A 309 14.71 1.55 -9.71
C PHE A 309 13.96 2.79 -10.18
N ALA A 310 12.77 2.63 -10.77
CA ALA A 310 11.96 3.76 -11.19
C ALA A 310 11.46 4.60 -10.00
N THR A 311 11.13 3.97 -8.88
CA THR A 311 10.78 4.68 -7.64
C THR A 311 11.98 5.45 -7.07
N LEU A 312 13.19 4.91 -7.16
CA LEU A 312 14.41 5.65 -6.77
C LEU A 312 14.60 6.91 -7.63
N ILE A 313 14.42 6.79 -8.96
CA ILE A 313 14.49 7.93 -9.87
C ILE A 313 13.43 8.99 -9.51
N SER A 314 12.22 8.56 -9.11
CA SER A 314 11.14 9.47 -8.69
C SER A 314 11.60 10.38 -7.54
N ILE A 315 12.31 9.86 -6.55
CA ILE A 315 12.78 10.61 -5.38
C ILE A 315 13.61 11.83 -5.79
N PHE A 316 14.43 11.68 -6.82
CA PHE A 316 15.30 12.76 -7.30
C PHE A 316 14.64 13.70 -8.32
N THR A 317 13.57 13.23 -8.95
CA THR A 317 12.94 13.97 -10.07
C THR A 317 11.70 14.75 -9.65
N VAL A 318 11.00 14.35 -8.59
CA VAL A 318 9.77 15.00 -8.12
C VAL A 318 9.97 16.49 -7.82
N ASP A 319 11.08 16.84 -7.19
CA ASP A 319 11.37 18.24 -6.85
C ASP A 319 11.90 19.05 -8.03
N ARG A 320 12.52 18.40 -9.04
CA ARG A 320 13.07 19.07 -10.21
C ARG A 320 12.03 19.37 -11.29
N PHE A 321 11.18 18.40 -11.61
CA PHE A 321 10.20 18.53 -12.70
C PHE A 321 8.82 18.97 -12.20
N GLY A 322 8.59 18.88 -10.90
CA GLY A 322 7.31 19.22 -10.29
C GLY A 322 6.25 18.14 -10.47
N ARG A 323 5.28 18.14 -9.56
CA ARG A 323 4.24 17.08 -9.43
C ARG A 323 3.38 16.97 -10.68
N ARG A 324 2.97 18.12 -11.26
CA ARG A 324 2.08 18.18 -12.43
C ARG A 324 2.68 17.54 -13.69
N ALA A 325 3.95 17.87 -13.98
CA ALA A 325 4.62 17.33 -15.16
C ALA A 325 4.78 15.81 -15.07
N LEU A 326 5.17 15.31 -13.91
CA LEU A 326 5.31 13.86 -13.68
C LEU A 326 3.98 13.11 -13.83
N PHE A 327 2.86 13.64 -13.30
CA PHE A 327 1.54 13.04 -13.48
C PHE A 327 1.15 12.94 -14.95
N ILE A 328 1.35 14.01 -15.73
CA ILE A 328 0.96 14.07 -17.13
C ILE A 328 1.84 13.14 -17.98
N ILE A 329 3.16 13.25 -17.86
CA ILE A 329 4.10 12.45 -18.66
C ILE A 329 3.94 10.96 -18.33
N GLY A 330 3.94 10.62 -17.04
CA GLY A 330 3.76 9.24 -16.60
C GLY A 330 2.40 8.67 -17.03
N GLY A 331 1.32 9.44 -16.88
CA GLY A 331 -0.02 9.04 -17.31
C GLY A 331 -0.10 8.77 -18.81
N LEU A 332 0.48 9.64 -19.65
CA LEU A 332 0.51 9.45 -21.12
C LEU A 332 1.28 8.18 -21.50
N ILE A 333 2.45 7.94 -20.91
CA ILE A 333 3.23 6.71 -21.16
C ILE A 333 2.41 5.49 -20.76
N MET A 334 1.76 5.52 -19.61
CA MET A 334 0.93 4.41 -19.11
C MET A 334 -0.23 4.10 -20.08
N ILE A 335 -0.95 5.11 -20.57
CA ILE A 335 -2.05 4.94 -21.53
C ILE A 335 -1.55 4.30 -22.81
N VAL A 336 -0.47 4.81 -23.38
CA VAL A 336 0.12 4.26 -24.61
C VAL A 336 0.52 2.80 -24.42
N CYS A 337 1.20 2.47 -23.32
CA CYS A 337 1.60 1.10 -23.04
C CYS A 337 0.40 0.16 -22.83
N GLN A 338 -0.63 0.59 -22.11
CA GLN A 338 -1.83 -0.23 -21.89
C GLN A 338 -2.60 -0.49 -23.20
N VAL A 339 -2.79 0.54 -24.03
CA VAL A 339 -3.44 0.39 -25.32
C VAL A 339 -2.63 -0.55 -26.21
N ALA A 340 -1.31 -0.41 -26.25
CA ALA A 340 -0.43 -1.29 -27.03
C ALA A 340 -0.51 -2.75 -26.54
N VAL A 341 -0.41 -2.98 -25.23
CA VAL A 341 -0.54 -4.34 -24.64
C VAL A 341 -1.92 -4.93 -24.94
N GLY A 342 -2.99 -4.15 -24.74
CA GLY A 342 -4.35 -4.58 -25.04
C GLY A 342 -4.55 -4.94 -26.52
N ALA A 343 -4.02 -4.12 -27.45
CA ALA A 343 -4.09 -4.37 -28.88
C ALA A 343 -3.31 -5.65 -29.27
N ILE A 344 -2.12 -5.86 -28.70
CA ILE A 344 -1.32 -7.09 -28.94
C ILE A 344 -2.10 -8.32 -28.43
N ILE A 345 -2.63 -8.28 -27.23
CA ILE A 345 -3.39 -9.39 -26.66
C ILE A 345 -4.62 -9.67 -27.52
N ALA A 346 -5.37 -8.64 -27.91
CA ALA A 346 -6.54 -8.77 -28.76
C ALA A 346 -6.20 -9.32 -30.16
N SER A 347 -5.07 -8.93 -30.74
CA SER A 347 -4.63 -9.43 -32.05
C SER A 347 -4.22 -10.90 -32.05
N VAL A 348 -3.66 -11.39 -30.91
CA VAL A 348 -3.19 -12.76 -30.79
C VAL A 348 -4.32 -13.73 -30.38
N PHE A 349 -5.11 -13.35 -29.39
CA PHE A 349 -6.17 -14.22 -28.87
C PHE A 349 -7.52 -14.02 -29.58
N GLY A 350 -7.72 -12.89 -30.28
CA GLY A 350 -8.99 -12.56 -30.89
C GLY A 350 -10.16 -12.55 -29.91
N MET A 351 -11.38 -12.58 -30.41
CA MET A 351 -12.59 -12.62 -29.56
C MET A 351 -12.81 -13.99 -28.88
N ASN A 352 -12.26 -15.05 -29.45
CA ASN A 352 -12.46 -16.41 -28.96
C ASN A 352 -11.41 -16.85 -27.92
N GLY A 353 -10.41 -16.03 -27.63
CA GLY A 353 -9.35 -16.34 -26.67
C GLY A 353 -8.42 -17.49 -27.11
N GLN A 354 -8.43 -17.85 -28.39
CA GLN A 354 -7.63 -18.93 -28.97
C GLN A 354 -6.42 -18.35 -29.69
N GLY A 355 -5.24 -18.66 -29.20
CA GLY A 355 -4.01 -18.18 -29.83
C GLY A 355 -2.79 -18.55 -29.01
N THR A 356 -1.63 -18.48 -29.63
CA THR A 356 -0.34 -18.70 -28.96
C THR A 356 0.60 -17.55 -29.25
N PHE A 357 1.24 -17.03 -28.26
CA PHE A 357 2.24 -16.00 -28.43
C PHE A 357 3.52 -16.57 -29.05
N SER A 358 4.05 -15.90 -30.07
CA SER A 358 5.43 -16.15 -30.48
C SER A 358 6.38 -15.61 -29.41
N LYS A 359 7.55 -16.24 -29.26
CA LYS A 359 8.55 -15.82 -28.26
C LYS A 359 8.94 -14.34 -28.38
N GLY A 360 9.06 -13.83 -29.62
CA GLY A 360 9.39 -12.43 -29.85
C GLY A 360 8.29 -11.47 -29.38
N LEU A 361 7.03 -11.78 -29.71
CA LEU A 361 5.90 -10.97 -29.32
C LEU A 361 5.65 -11.02 -27.80
N GLY A 362 5.83 -12.17 -27.17
CA GLY A 362 5.78 -12.32 -25.73
C GLY A 362 6.82 -11.44 -25.01
N ASN A 363 8.08 -11.49 -25.45
CA ASN A 363 9.14 -10.64 -24.89
C ASN A 363 8.86 -9.14 -25.12
N GLY A 364 8.33 -8.76 -26.29
CA GLY A 364 7.92 -7.38 -26.57
C GLY A 364 6.82 -6.89 -25.64
N THR A 365 5.83 -7.74 -25.36
CA THR A 365 4.74 -7.44 -24.42
C THR A 365 5.28 -7.26 -22.99
N VAL A 366 6.20 -8.11 -22.56
CA VAL A 366 6.89 -7.95 -21.26
C VAL A 366 7.64 -6.60 -21.20
N GLY A 367 8.33 -6.22 -22.26
CA GLY A 367 9.00 -4.92 -22.36
C GLY A 367 8.04 -3.74 -22.17
N LEU A 368 6.87 -3.78 -22.84
CA LEU A 368 5.83 -2.76 -22.68
C LEU A 368 5.26 -2.72 -21.24
N ILE A 369 5.07 -3.88 -20.61
CA ILE A 369 4.65 -3.96 -19.21
C ILE A 369 5.72 -3.36 -18.29
N CYS A 370 6.99 -3.62 -18.53
CA CYS A 370 8.08 -3.01 -17.76
C CYS A 370 8.10 -1.48 -17.92
N ILE A 371 7.89 -0.94 -19.13
CA ILE A 371 7.80 0.51 -19.34
C ILE A 371 6.58 1.09 -18.62
N TYR A 372 5.44 0.41 -18.66
CA TYR A 372 4.24 0.80 -17.92
C TYR A 372 4.51 0.85 -16.41
N VAL A 373 5.11 -0.20 -15.84
CA VAL A 373 5.47 -0.28 -14.41
C VAL A 373 6.47 0.82 -14.04
N ALA A 374 7.46 1.09 -14.89
CA ALA A 374 8.43 2.16 -14.68
C ALA A 374 7.75 3.53 -14.67
N ALA A 375 6.86 3.81 -15.62
CA ALA A 375 6.11 5.05 -15.69
C ALA A 375 5.22 5.25 -14.44
N PHE A 376 4.53 4.20 -13.98
CA PHE A 376 3.77 4.24 -12.74
C PHE A 376 4.66 4.52 -11.53
N ALA A 377 5.73 3.75 -11.35
CA ALA A 377 6.63 3.84 -10.21
C ALA A 377 7.39 5.17 -10.12
N TRP A 378 7.64 5.78 -11.27
CA TRP A 378 8.27 7.11 -11.37
C TRP A 378 7.30 8.25 -11.09
N SER A 379 6.01 8.10 -11.36
CA SER A 379 5.00 9.18 -11.31
C SER A 379 3.86 8.88 -10.34
N TRP A 380 2.82 8.19 -10.81
CA TRP A 380 1.57 7.96 -10.09
C TRP A 380 1.73 7.20 -8.77
N GLY A 381 2.72 6.32 -8.66
CA GLY A 381 2.98 5.54 -7.45
C GLY A 381 3.28 6.45 -6.25
N PRO A 382 4.42 7.15 -6.23
CA PRO A 382 4.79 8.05 -5.13
C PRO A 382 3.87 9.27 -5.00
N LEU A 383 3.49 9.90 -6.12
CA LEU A 383 2.71 11.13 -6.12
C LEU A 383 1.26 10.91 -5.65
N GLY A 384 0.70 9.72 -5.85
CA GLY A 384 -0.62 9.35 -5.37
C GLY A 384 -0.78 9.46 -3.85
N TRP A 385 0.31 9.35 -3.12
CA TRP A 385 0.36 9.50 -1.65
C TRP A 385 0.91 10.86 -1.22
N LEU A 386 1.91 11.36 -1.96
CA LEU A 386 2.60 12.61 -1.64
C LEU A 386 1.66 13.82 -1.79
N VAL A 387 0.99 13.95 -2.94
CA VAL A 387 0.16 15.12 -3.22
C VAL A 387 -1.03 15.26 -2.27
N PRO A 388 -1.81 14.22 -1.95
CA PRO A 388 -2.84 14.32 -0.92
C PRO A 388 -2.30 14.79 0.44
N SER A 389 -1.10 14.35 0.83
CA SER A 389 -0.49 14.76 2.10
C SER A 389 0.03 16.21 2.10
N GLU A 390 0.36 16.77 0.92
CA GLU A 390 0.82 18.17 0.79
C GLU A 390 -0.33 19.18 0.67
N VAL A 391 -1.47 18.73 0.12
CA VAL A 391 -2.59 19.62 -0.24
C VAL A 391 -3.47 19.95 0.97
N PHE A 392 -3.57 19.06 1.96
CA PHE A 392 -4.38 19.34 3.15
C PHE A 392 -3.68 20.34 4.07
N PRO A 393 -4.38 21.45 4.46
CA PRO A 393 -3.89 22.33 5.50
C PRO A 393 -3.75 21.57 6.83
N MET A 394 -2.71 21.87 7.59
CA MET A 394 -2.45 21.22 8.89
C MET A 394 -3.61 21.38 9.89
N GLU A 395 -4.38 22.45 9.77
CA GLU A 395 -5.58 22.69 10.58
C GLU A 395 -6.65 21.61 10.39
N ILE A 396 -6.86 21.13 9.16
CA ILE A 396 -7.86 20.12 8.84
C ILE A 396 -7.31 18.72 9.07
N ASP A 397 -6.08 18.44 8.69
CA ASP A 397 -5.45 17.13 8.85
C ASP A 397 -5.42 16.74 10.34
N ARG A 398 -4.98 17.66 11.22
CA ARG A 398 -5.00 17.43 12.67
C ARG A 398 -6.40 17.49 13.25
N GLY A 399 -7.26 18.37 12.78
CA GLY A 399 -8.64 18.47 13.21
C GLY A 399 -9.47 17.24 12.84
N ALA A 400 -9.29 16.68 11.64
CA ALA A 400 -9.94 15.44 11.21
C ALA A 400 -9.45 14.23 12.04
N ILE A 401 -8.16 14.22 12.42
CA ILE A 401 -7.61 13.22 13.33
C ILE A 401 -8.18 13.41 14.76
N ASN A 402 -8.43 14.65 15.18
CA ASN A 402 -8.90 14.99 16.54
C ASN A 402 -10.43 14.99 16.69
N SER A 403 -11.21 15.04 15.58
CA SER A 403 -12.66 15.00 15.67
C SER A 403 -13.15 13.63 16.14
N ASP A 404 -14.02 13.65 17.11
CA ASP A 404 -14.59 12.45 17.71
C ASP A 404 -15.56 11.76 16.71
N LEU A 405 -15.09 10.74 16.01
CA LEU A 405 -15.95 9.83 15.27
C LEU A 405 -17.07 9.28 16.19
N ARG A 406 -16.80 9.22 17.50
CA ARG A 406 -17.74 8.85 18.54
C ARG A 406 -18.92 9.83 18.65
N GLN A 407 -18.67 11.15 18.54
CA GLN A 407 -19.75 12.14 18.50
C GLN A 407 -20.59 12.00 17.22
N TYR A 408 -19.97 11.68 16.08
CA TYR A 408 -20.69 11.53 14.82
C TYR A 408 -21.56 10.26 14.81
N VAL A 409 -21.05 9.15 15.33
CA VAL A 409 -21.80 7.90 15.48
C VAL A 409 -22.91 8.06 16.53
N LEU A 410 -22.66 8.73 17.64
CA LEU A 410 -23.67 9.04 18.65
C LEU A 410 -24.75 10.00 18.09
N HIS A 411 -24.39 11.05 17.36
CA HIS A 411 -25.36 11.93 16.70
C HIS A 411 -26.13 11.28 15.55
N LEU A 412 -25.58 10.26 14.90
CA LEU A 412 -26.33 9.45 13.93
C LEU A 412 -27.33 8.49 14.62
N CYS A 413 -26.97 8.00 15.80
CA CYS A 413 -27.86 7.16 16.61
C CYS A 413 -28.93 7.96 17.39
N ASP A 414 -28.66 9.23 17.74
CA ASP A 414 -29.56 10.10 18.50
C ASP A 414 -30.49 10.94 17.61
N ARG A 415 -30.44 10.85 16.29
CA ARG A 415 -31.50 11.45 15.44
C ARG A 415 -32.75 10.59 15.54
N PRO A 416 -33.85 11.10 16.14
CA PRO A 416 -35.12 10.41 16.03
C PRO A 416 -35.43 10.26 14.54
N ALA A 417 -35.87 9.08 14.14
CA ALA A 417 -36.31 8.78 12.79
C ALA A 417 -37.28 9.90 12.37
N LEU A 418 -36.96 10.63 11.30
CA LEU A 418 -37.83 11.62 10.72
C LEU A 418 -39.23 10.97 10.51
N PRO A 419 -40.31 11.60 10.94
CA PRO A 419 -41.65 11.05 10.72
C PRO A 419 -41.89 10.95 9.21
N TYR A 420 -42.42 9.82 8.80
CA TYR A 420 -42.70 9.40 7.42
C TYR A 420 -43.79 10.22 6.72
N ASN A 421 -44.13 11.43 7.21
CA ASN A 421 -45.18 12.30 6.68
C ASN A 421 -44.66 13.71 6.39
N ALA A 422 -43.75 13.82 5.41
CA ALA A 422 -43.47 15.12 4.77
C ALA A 422 -42.92 14.85 3.35
N LEU A 423 -43.83 14.39 2.50
CA LEU A 423 -43.82 14.56 1.04
C LEU A 423 -45.24 14.90 0.63
#